data_9d6f46b3de1fd59cb53bf0313166134f
#
_entry.id   9d6f46b3de1fd59cb53bf0313166134f
#
_cell.length_a   1.000
_cell.length_b   1.000
_cell.length_c   1.000
_cell.angle_alpha   90.00
_cell.angle_beta   90.00
_cell.angle_gamma   90.00
#
_symmetry.space_group_name_H-M   'P 1'
#
loop_
_entity.id
_entity.type
_entity.pdbx_description
1 polymer ?
#
loop_
_entity_poly.entity_id
_entity_poly.type
_entity_poly.pdbx_seq_one_letter_code
_entity_poly.pdbx_strand_id
1 'polypeptide(L)'
;YVVLNDHTWIFEAKTQLTDFYKIAKVDEDEFEKVVGDADTLAGMLLEIKGEFPALHEKVTYHNYEFEVLEMDSRRILKVKFTILRKEMEDGVVSAV
;
A
#
# COMPACT_ATOMS: atom_id res chain seq x y z
N TYR A 1 8.46 -9.90 -4.92
CA TYR A 1 8.04 -8.52 -5.19
C TYR A 1 8.91 -7.91 -6.28
N VAL A 2 8.44 -6.80 -6.84
CA VAL A 2 9.16 -6.09 -7.89
C VAL A 2 9.32 -4.64 -7.48
N VAL A 3 10.52 -4.10 -7.62
CA VAL A 3 10.78 -2.70 -7.33
C VAL A 3 10.69 -1.93 -8.63
N LEU A 4 9.76 -0.98 -8.71
CA LEU A 4 9.60 -0.18 -9.92
C LEU A 4 10.48 1.07 -9.88
N ASN A 5 10.60 1.68 -8.71
CA ASN A 5 11.51 2.79 -8.50
C ASN A 5 11.70 2.93 -7.00
N ASP A 6 12.33 3.99 -6.53
CA ASP A 6 12.68 4.07 -5.11
C ASP A 6 11.50 4.35 -4.19
N HIS A 7 10.28 4.49 -4.75
CA HIS A 7 9.10 4.70 -3.91
C HIS A 7 7.88 3.94 -4.44
N THR A 8 8.08 2.96 -5.31
CA THR A 8 6.97 2.17 -5.86
C THR A 8 7.36 0.71 -6.00
N TRP A 9 6.51 -0.16 -5.52
CA TRP A 9 6.73 -1.61 -5.55
C TRP A 9 5.48 -2.32 -6.01
N ILE A 10 5.63 -3.52 -6.55
CA ILE A 10 4.51 -4.43 -6.75
C ILE A 10 4.75 -5.61 -5.82
N PHE A 11 3.78 -5.86 -4.94
CA PHE A 11 3.85 -6.96 -3.98
C PHE A 11 2.81 -8.00 -4.31
N GLU A 12 3.11 -9.24 -3.97
CA GLU A 12 2.05 -10.23 -3.93
C GLU A 12 1.20 -9.92 -2.71
N ALA A 13 -0.09 -10.05 -2.86
CA ALA A 13 -1.00 -9.64 -1.79
C ALA A 13 -0.87 -10.50 -0.55
N LYS A 14 -0.33 -11.72 -0.68
CA LYS A 14 -0.13 -12.60 0.47
C LYS A 14 1.13 -12.29 1.23
N THR A 15 1.87 -11.26 0.84
CA THR A 15 3.09 -10.85 1.53
C THR A 15 2.77 -10.56 2.99
N GLN A 16 3.60 -11.11 3.90
CA GLN A 16 3.44 -10.87 5.33
C GLN A 16 3.72 -9.40 5.59
N LEU A 17 2.96 -8.79 6.49
CA LEU A 17 3.15 -7.37 6.77
C LEU A 17 4.53 -7.07 7.33
N THR A 18 5.12 -7.98 8.10
CA THR A 18 6.46 -7.76 8.61
C THR A 18 7.47 -7.61 7.47
N ASP A 19 7.29 -8.39 6.40
CA ASP A 19 8.18 -8.29 5.26
C ASP A 19 7.88 -7.03 4.46
N PHE A 20 6.60 -6.70 4.31
CA PHE A 20 6.21 -5.49 3.60
C PHE A 20 6.84 -4.25 4.25
N TYR A 21 6.76 -4.14 5.57
CA TYR A 21 7.32 -2.99 6.27
C TYR A 21 8.82 -2.88 6.04
N LYS A 22 9.50 -4.03 6.05
CA LYS A 22 10.94 -4.02 5.85
C LYS A 22 11.32 -3.65 4.44
N ILE A 23 10.67 -4.23 3.48
CA ILE A 23 11.01 -4.03 2.08
C ILE A 23 10.71 -2.60 1.64
N ALA A 24 9.56 -2.10 2.01
CA ALA A 24 9.16 -0.75 1.63
C ALA A 24 9.77 0.31 2.56
N LYS A 25 10.38 -0.13 3.66
CA LYS A 25 11.02 0.76 4.63
C LYS A 25 10.02 1.75 5.20
N VAL A 26 8.86 1.26 5.56
CA VAL A 26 7.83 2.08 6.21
C VAL A 26 7.70 1.63 7.65
N ASP A 27 7.26 2.55 8.50
CA ASP A 27 7.12 2.29 9.92
C ASP A 27 5.78 1.62 10.16
N GLU A 28 5.80 0.45 10.80
CA GLU A 28 4.56 -0.26 11.05
C GLU A 28 3.63 0.54 11.96
N ASP A 29 4.16 1.43 12.77
CA ASP A 29 3.33 2.25 13.65
C ASP A 29 2.39 3.13 12.84
N GLU A 30 2.74 3.46 11.64
CA GLU A 30 1.88 4.29 10.81
C GLU A 30 0.60 3.59 10.40
N PHE A 31 0.60 2.26 10.46
CA PHE A 31 -0.57 1.48 10.07
C PHE A 31 -1.30 0.88 11.27
N GLU A 32 -0.80 1.15 12.47
CA GLU A 32 -1.33 0.52 13.67
C GLU A 32 -2.82 0.70 13.84
N LYS A 33 -3.35 1.86 13.48
CA LYS A 33 -4.76 2.14 13.68
C LYS A 33 -5.66 1.45 12.67
N VAL A 34 -5.11 0.98 11.56
CA VAL A 34 -5.92 0.39 10.50
C VAL A 34 -5.60 -1.07 10.22
N VAL A 35 -4.52 -1.60 10.81
CA VAL A 35 -4.11 -2.95 10.45
C VAL A 35 -5.01 -4.02 11.05
N GLY A 36 -5.67 -3.71 12.17
CA GLY A 36 -6.54 -4.68 12.82
C GLY A 36 -5.82 -5.98 13.12
N ASP A 37 -6.44 -7.07 12.75
CA ASP A 37 -5.86 -8.39 12.95
C ASP A 37 -5.18 -8.91 11.69
N ALA A 38 -4.93 -8.06 10.72
CA ALA A 38 -4.37 -8.50 9.45
C ALA A 38 -2.92 -8.95 9.61
N ASP A 39 -2.55 -9.98 8.87
CA ASP A 39 -1.18 -10.47 8.84
C ASP A 39 -0.55 -10.26 7.48
N THR A 40 -1.35 -10.00 6.47
CA THR A 40 -0.86 -9.87 5.11
C THR A 40 -1.24 -8.52 4.53
N LEU A 41 -0.58 -8.16 3.44
CA LEU A 41 -0.87 -6.91 2.76
C LEU A 41 -2.33 -6.85 2.30
N ALA A 42 -2.84 -7.95 1.75
CA ALA A 42 -4.24 -8.00 1.35
C ALA A 42 -5.18 -7.76 2.52
N GLY A 43 -4.88 -8.38 3.66
CA GLY A 43 -5.70 -8.21 4.85
C GLY A 43 -5.71 -6.78 5.32
N MET A 44 -4.56 -6.12 5.32
CA MET A 44 -4.50 -4.72 5.73
C MET A 44 -5.28 -3.84 4.76
N LEU A 45 -5.19 -4.13 3.47
CA LEU A 45 -5.92 -3.35 2.48
C LEU A 45 -7.42 -3.44 2.71
N LEU A 46 -7.91 -4.64 3.04
CA LEU A 46 -9.33 -4.81 3.37
C LEU A 46 -9.71 -4.03 4.61
N GLU A 47 -8.82 -3.96 5.60
CA GLU A 47 -9.11 -3.19 6.81
C GLU A 47 -9.19 -1.70 6.49
N ILE A 48 -8.30 -1.20 5.66
CA ILE A 48 -8.29 0.21 5.30
C ILE A 48 -9.53 0.57 4.50
N LYS A 49 -9.87 -0.26 3.52
CA LYS A 49 -10.99 0.02 2.62
C LYS A 49 -12.33 -0.28 3.29
N GLY A 50 -12.37 -1.28 4.13
CA GLY A 50 -13.60 -1.70 4.78
C GLY A 50 -14.44 -2.64 3.93
N GLU A 51 -14.00 -2.94 2.72
CA GLU A 51 -14.70 -3.88 1.83
C GLU A 51 -13.72 -4.29 0.75
N PHE A 52 -14.10 -5.25 -0.07
CA PHE A 52 -13.24 -5.71 -1.15
C PHE A 52 -13.09 -4.59 -2.18
N PRO A 53 -11.86 -4.21 -2.52
CA PRO A 53 -11.67 -3.20 -3.56
C PRO A 53 -11.85 -3.83 -4.94
N ALA A 54 -12.13 -2.99 -5.91
CA ALA A 54 -12.27 -3.44 -7.29
C ALA A 54 -10.88 -3.50 -7.94
N LEU A 55 -10.80 -4.22 -9.05
CA LEU A 55 -9.56 -4.29 -9.82
C LEU A 55 -9.18 -2.87 -10.25
N HIS A 56 -7.92 -2.53 -10.07
CA HIS A 56 -7.35 -1.21 -10.39
C HIS A 56 -7.85 -0.07 -9.52
N GLU A 57 -8.63 -0.39 -8.50
CA GLU A 57 -9.04 0.65 -7.57
C GLU A 57 -7.84 1.08 -6.73
N LYS A 58 -7.76 2.37 -6.48
CA LYS A 58 -6.69 2.92 -5.65
C LYS A 58 -7.24 3.24 -4.28
N VAL A 59 -6.55 2.77 -3.27
CA VAL A 59 -6.91 3.02 -1.87
C VAL A 59 -5.78 3.83 -1.27
N THR A 60 -6.08 4.98 -0.74
CA THR A 60 -5.08 5.88 -0.20
C THR A 60 -5.20 5.94 1.31
N TYR A 61 -4.07 5.87 1.99
CA TYR A 61 -4.03 6.01 3.44
C TYR A 61 -2.81 6.86 3.77
N HIS A 62 -3.01 8.03 4.33
CA HIS A 62 -1.96 9.01 4.58
C HIS A 62 -1.24 9.30 3.26
N ASN A 63 0.07 9.16 3.21
CA ASN A 63 0.81 9.40 1.99
C ASN A 63 1.16 8.10 1.28
N TYR A 64 0.33 7.08 1.45
CA TYR A 64 0.55 5.78 0.83
C TYR A 64 -0.63 5.47 -0.09
N GLU A 65 -0.33 4.90 -1.23
CA GLU A 65 -1.36 4.54 -2.20
C GLU A 65 -1.21 3.08 -2.55
N PHE A 66 -2.32 2.34 -2.54
CA PHE A 66 -2.35 0.93 -2.91
C PHE A 66 -3.27 0.78 -4.10
N GLU A 67 -2.79 0.13 -5.14
CA GLU A 67 -3.63 -0.13 -6.31
C GLU A 67 -3.70 -1.63 -6.53
N VAL A 68 -4.91 -2.16 -6.68
CA VAL A 68 -5.10 -3.59 -6.91
C VAL A 68 -4.80 -3.86 -8.38
N LEU A 69 -3.75 -4.63 -8.64
CA LEU A 69 -3.33 -4.92 -10.00
C LEU A 69 -3.89 -6.22 -10.53
N GLU A 70 -4.15 -7.17 -9.64
CA GLU A 70 -4.60 -8.48 -10.09
C GLU A 70 -5.48 -9.09 -9.01
N MET A 71 -6.57 -9.69 -9.41
CA MET A 71 -7.52 -10.35 -8.50
C MET A 71 -8.08 -11.58 -9.16
N ASP A 72 -8.51 -12.54 -8.34
CA ASP A 72 -9.41 -13.57 -8.85
C ASP A 72 -10.76 -13.32 -8.19
N SER A 73 -11.71 -14.27 -8.31
CA SER A 73 -13.07 -14.02 -7.87
C SER A 73 -13.19 -13.78 -6.38
N ARG A 74 -12.19 -14.14 -5.59
CA ARG A 74 -12.31 -14.05 -4.16
C ARG A 74 -11.10 -13.45 -3.46
N ARG A 75 -10.04 -13.15 -4.18
CA ARG A 75 -8.81 -12.72 -3.54
C ARG A 75 -8.11 -11.67 -4.34
N ILE A 76 -7.44 -10.79 -3.63
CA ILE A 76 -6.49 -9.88 -4.23
C ILE A 76 -5.20 -10.66 -4.41
N LEU A 77 -4.59 -10.56 -5.58
CA LEU A 77 -3.37 -11.31 -5.89
C LEU A 77 -2.14 -10.43 -5.93
N LYS A 78 -2.24 -9.23 -6.51
CA LYS A 78 -1.10 -8.31 -6.58
C LYS A 78 -1.53 -6.89 -6.30
N VAL A 79 -0.67 -6.16 -5.60
CA VAL A 79 -0.94 -4.79 -5.19
C VAL A 79 0.27 -3.94 -5.52
N LYS A 80 0.04 -2.80 -6.15
CA LYS A 80 1.08 -1.82 -6.39
C LYS A 80 1.05 -0.84 -5.21
N PHE A 81 2.17 -0.69 -4.54
CA PHE A 81 2.28 0.18 -3.38
C PHE A 81 3.17 1.35 -3.73
N THR A 82 2.68 2.57 -3.53
CA THR A 82 3.43 3.79 -3.82
C THR A 82 3.47 4.67 -2.59
N ILE A 83 4.65 5.19 -2.28
CA ILE A 83 4.77 6.22 -1.24
C ILE A 83 4.65 7.55 -1.96
N LEU A 84 3.60 8.28 -1.64
CA LEU A 84 3.35 9.56 -2.28
C LEU A 84 4.29 10.60 -1.65
N ARG A 85 4.91 11.39 -2.50
CA ARG A 85 5.94 12.30 -2.05
C ARG A 85 5.35 13.62 -1.63
N LYS A 86 4.79 13.64 -0.45
CA LYS A 86 4.16 14.85 -0.01
C LYS A 86 5.07 16.02 0.03
N GLU A 87 6.28 15.78 0.44
CA GLU A 87 7.19 16.87 0.50
C GLU A 87 7.43 17.46 -0.85
N MET A 88 7.09 16.77 -1.85
CA MET A 88 7.26 17.31 -3.13
C MET A 88 6.33 18.39 -3.38
N GLU A 89 5.17 18.21 -2.95
CA GLU A 89 4.21 19.22 -3.12
C GLU A 89 4.61 20.35 -2.35
N ASP A 90 5.15 20.11 -1.24
CA ASP A 90 5.55 21.18 -0.43
C ASP A 90 6.53 21.92 -1.15
N GLY A 91 7.40 21.19 -1.59
CA GLY A 91 8.39 21.79 -2.27
C GLY A 91 7.91 22.65 -3.23
N VAL A 92 7.04 22.37 -3.56
CA VAL A 92 6.60 23.13 -4.44
C VAL A 92 6.40 24.31 -4.02
N VAL A 93 6.42 24.14 -3.33
CA VAL A 93 6.30 24.94 -2.95
C VAL A 93 7.01 25.70 -3.06
N SER A 94 7.17 25.37 -3.17
CA SER A 94 7.61 25.75 -3.24
C SER A 94 7.80 26.54 -3.76
N ALA A 95 7.78 26.61 -3.89
CA ALA A 95 7.99 27.09 -4.31
C ALA A 95 7.98 27.90 -4.70
N VAL A 96 7.92 28.07 -4.74
CA VAL A 96 7.89 28.59 -4.95
C VAL A 96 8.00 29.05 -4.91
#